data_932c7019269e45f43748fb2320009312
#
_entry.id   932c7019269e45f43748fb2320009312
#
_cell.length_a   1.000
_cell.length_b   1.000
_cell.length_c   1.000
_cell.angle_alpha   90.00
_cell.angle_beta   90.00
_cell.angle_gamma   90.00
#
_symmetry.space_group_name_H-M   'P 1'
#
loop_
_entity.id
_entity.type
_entity.pdbx_description
1 polymer ?
#
loop_
_entity_poly.entity_id
_entity_poly.type
_entity_poly.pdbx_seq_one_letter_code
_entity_poly.pdbx_strand_id
1 'polypeptide(L)'
;GACAKTGEGCFRKDVVNEFVAKAGEADGYIFGSPVHYAAASGALTSFMDRAFYSGGSKMIGKPAAAVVSCRRGGASAAFDQINKYFTINCMPVVGSQYWNQVHGGKAEEVKQDEEGMQTMRTLGNNMAWLLSCIEAGKEKGIAFPEREPVIRTNYIR
;
A
#
# COMPACT_ATOMS: atom_id res chain seq x y z
N GLY A 1 -18.19 -12.44 -2.77
CA GLY A 1 -18.83 -11.58 -2.72
C GLY A 1 -19.89 -10.68 -3.30
N ALA A 2 -20.60 -9.94 -2.44
CA ALA A 2 -21.67 -9.06 -2.87
C ALA A 2 -21.16 -7.94 -3.81
N CYS A 3 -20.01 -7.34 -3.54
CA CYS A 3 -19.41 -6.31 -4.38
C CYS A 3 -19.07 -6.79 -5.81
N ALA A 4 -18.71 -8.05 -5.98
CA ALA A 4 -18.47 -8.63 -7.31
C ALA A 4 -19.78 -8.84 -8.11
N LYS A 5 -20.92 -8.94 -7.42
CA LYS A 5 -22.22 -9.12 -8.07
C LYS A 5 -22.84 -7.80 -8.51
N THR A 6 -22.63 -6.72 -7.75
CA THR A 6 -23.23 -5.41 -8.03
C THR A 6 -22.36 -4.52 -8.90
N GLY A 7 -21.05 -4.73 -8.94
CA GLY A 7 -20.10 -3.83 -9.62
C GLY A 7 -19.96 -2.43 -9.00
N GLU A 8 -20.69 -2.16 -7.90
CA GLU A 8 -20.81 -0.83 -7.27
C GLU A 8 -19.83 -0.59 -6.10
N GLY A 9 -18.77 -1.39 -6.00
CA GLY A 9 -17.83 -1.32 -4.88
C GLY A 9 -18.26 -2.16 -3.67
N CYS A 10 -17.82 -1.80 -2.47
CA CYS A 10 -18.20 -2.51 -1.25
C CYS A 10 -19.65 -2.24 -0.89
N PHE A 11 -20.40 -3.29 -0.52
CA PHE A 11 -21.81 -3.16 -0.12
C PHE A 11 -22.01 -2.32 1.18
N ARG A 12 -20.98 -2.21 2.01
CA ARG A 12 -20.98 -1.30 3.15
C ARG A 12 -20.62 0.10 2.67
N LYS A 13 -21.51 1.05 2.89
CA LYS A 13 -21.29 2.45 2.51
C LYS A 13 -20.55 3.18 3.63
N ASP A 14 -19.25 3.27 3.52
CA ASP A 14 -18.37 3.93 4.48
C ASP A 14 -17.08 4.46 3.79
N VAL A 15 -16.10 4.86 4.58
CA VAL A 15 -14.80 5.41 4.13
C VAL A 15 -14.09 4.56 3.07
N VAL A 16 -14.32 3.24 3.03
CA VAL A 16 -13.74 2.37 1.98
C VAL A 16 -14.25 2.74 0.61
N ASN A 17 -15.56 2.99 0.46
CA ASN A 17 -16.12 3.39 -0.83
C ASN A 17 -15.64 4.78 -1.25
N GLU A 18 -15.51 5.70 -0.30
CA GLU A 18 -14.95 7.04 -0.56
C GLU A 18 -13.51 6.97 -1.06
N PHE A 19 -12.69 6.14 -0.40
CA PHE A 19 -11.32 5.89 -0.84
C PHE A 19 -11.28 5.27 -2.24
N VAL A 20 -12.05 4.21 -2.48
CA VAL A 20 -12.08 3.51 -3.77
C VAL A 20 -12.58 4.42 -4.89
N ALA A 21 -13.51 5.34 -4.61
CA ALA A 21 -13.96 6.32 -5.58
C ALA A 21 -12.79 7.21 -6.06
N LYS A 22 -11.95 7.67 -5.13
CA LYS A 22 -10.80 8.56 -5.39
C LYS A 22 -9.53 7.81 -5.82
N ALA A 23 -9.43 6.51 -5.56
CA ALA A 23 -8.21 5.74 -5.82
C ALA A 23 -7.74 5.79 -7.28
N GLY A 24 -8.64 5.99 -8.24
CA GLY A 24 -8.27 6.15 -9.65
C GLY A 24 -7.50 7.44 -9.94
N GLU A 25 -7.69 8.48 -9.13
CA GLU A 25 -7.12 9.82 -9.32
C GLU A 25 -5.71 9.98 -8.72
N ALA A 26 -5.33 9.10 -7.78
CA ALA A 26 -4.01 9.12 -7.17
C ALA A 26 -2.98 8.42 -8.06
N ASP A 27 -1.75 8.94 -8.13
CA ASP A 27 -0.63 8.37 -8.90
C ASP A 27 0.20 7.38 -8.08
N GLY A 28 0.12 7.43 -6.76
CA GLY A 28 0.82 6.52 -5.85
C GLY A 28 0.18 6.51 -4.46
N TYR A 29 0.60 5.56 -3.61
CA TYR A 29 -0.02 5.34 -2.31
C TYR A 29 1.02 5.10 -1.22
N ILE A 30 0.74 5.62 -0.03
CA ILE A 30 1.47 5.28 1.19
C ILE A 30 0.45 4.82 2.23
N PHE A 31 0.61 3.59 2.73
CA PHE A 31 -0.20 3.04 3.80
C PHE A 31 0.62 2.95 5.08
N GLY A 32 0.17 3.65 6.11
CA GLY A 32 0.84 3.70 7.39
C GLY A 32 0.07 2.99 8.50
N SER A 33 0.79 2.27 9.38
CA SER A 33 0.19 1.58 10.51
C SER A 33 1.05 1.66 11.77
N PRO A 34 0.46 1.87 12.94
CA PRO A 34 1.09 1.45 14.19
C PRO A 34 1.18 -0.07 14.24
N VAL A 35 2.14 -0.56 15.02
CA VAL A 35 2.30 -2.00 15.27
C VAL A 35 1.54 -2.38 16.55
N HIS A 36 0.60 -3.30 16.42
CA HIS A 36 -0.13 -3.91 17.53
C HIS A 36 0.04 -5.43 17.49
N TYR A 37 0.51 -6.01 18.61
CA TYR A 37 0.74 -7.47 18.71
C TYR A 37 1.56 -8.04 17.53
N ALA A 38 2.63 -7.33 17.16
CA ALA A 38 3.53 -7.67 16.05
C ALA A 38 2.85 -7.75 14.67
N ALA A 39 1.75 -7.06 14.48
CA ALA A 39 1.02 -6.96 13.21
C ALA A 39 0.61 -5.51 12.92
N ALA A 40 0.18 -5.23 11.69
CA ALA A 40 -0.47 -3.98 11.37
C ALA A 40 -1.80 -3.83 12.12
N SER A 41 -2.22 -2.61 12.38
CA SER A 41 -3.50 -2.33 13.03
C SER A 41 -4.66 -3.04 12.33
N GLY A 42 -5.51 -3.73 13.10
CA GLY A 42 -6.70 -4.40 12.57
C GLY A 42 -7.66 -3.44 11.86
N ALA A 43 -7.70 -2.17 12.25
CA ALA A 43 -8.47 -1.15 11.55
C ALA A 43 -7.94 -0.93 10.12
N LEU A 44 -6.60 -0.85 9.95
CA LEU A 44 -6.00 -0.70 8.63
C LEU A 44 -6.18 -1.95 7.79
N THR A 45 -5.91 -3.15 8.31
CA THR A 45 -6.04 -4.39 7.55
C THR A 45 -7.47 -4.65 7.12
N SER A 46 -8.46 -4.42 7.99
CA SER A 46 -9.89 -4.52 7.63
C SER A 46 -10.29 -3.51 6.55
N PHE A 47 -9.70 -2.32 6.57
CA PHE A 47 -9.88 -1.32 5.51
C PHE A 47 -9.25 -1.80 4.20
N MET A 48 -7.99 -2.23 4.24
CA MET A 48 -7.24 -2.67 3.05
C MET A 48 -7.86 -3.91 2.41
N ASP A 49 -8.29 -4.92 3.19
CA ASP A 49 -8.99 -6.11 2.68
C ASP A 49 -10.17 -5.72 1.79
N ARG A 50 -10.96 -4.77 2.25
CA ARG A 50 -12.15 -4.32 1.53
C ARG A 50 -11.81 -3.39 0.37
N ALA A 51 -10.88 -2.45 0.56
CA ALA A 51 -10.47 -1.50 -0.47
C ALA A 51 -9.82 -2.21 -1.66
N PHE A 52 -8.88 -3.11 -1.41
CA PHE A 52 -8.19 -3.87 -2.46
C PHE A 52 -9.11 -4.89 -3.14
N TYR A 53 -10.01 -5.53 -2.39
CA TYR A 53 -10.96 -6.47 -2.98
C TYR A 53 -12.01 -5.79 -3.86
N SER A 54 -12.46 -4.59 -3.51
CA SER A 54 -13.52 -3.87 -4.25
C SER A 54 -12.99 -2.85 -5.27
N GLY A 55 -11.78 -2.36 -5.11
CA GLY A 55 -11.21 -1.28 -5.92
C GLY A 55 -9.76 -1.48 -6.36
N GLY A 56 -9.16 -2.64 -6.10
CA GLY A 56 -7.75 -2.89 -6.42
C GLY A 56 -7.39 -2.66 -7.88
N SER A 57 -8.31 -2.91 -8.80
CA SER A 57 -8.09 -2.67 -10.24
C SER A 57 -7.73 -1.21 -10.57
N LYS A 58 -8.17 -0.25 -9.76
CA LYS A 58 -7.85 1.18 -9.95
C LYS A 58 -6.42 1.55 -9.52
N MET A 59 -5.76 0.66 -8.77
CA MET A 59 -4.45 0.88 -8.17
C MET A 59 -3.32 0.11 -8.89
N ILE A 60 -3.65 -0.76 -9.83
CA ILE A 60 -2.69 -1.57 -10.60
C ILE A 60 -1.67 -0.66 -11.28
N GLY A 61 -0.39 -1.03 -11.21
CA GLY A 61 0.71 -0.31 -11.84
C GLY A 61 1.13 0.99 -11.13
N LYS A 62 0.38 1.41 -10.11
CA LYS A 62 0.70 2.62 -9.34
C LYS A 62 1.65 2.28 -8.19
N PRO A 63 2.71 3.07 -7.95
CA PRO A 63 3.64 2.82 -6.85
C PRO A 63 2.96 2.86 -5.48
N ALA A 64 3.40 1.98 -4.59
CA ALA A 64 2.92 1.96 -3.22
C ALA A 64 4.04 1.71 -2.22
N ALA A 65 3.89 2.22 -1.01
CA ALA A 65 4.80 1.98 0.10
C ALA A 65 4.04 1.69 1.40
N ALA A 66 4.58 0.78 2.20
CA ALA A 66 4.20 0.59 3.59
C ALA A 66 5.10 1.44 4.49
N VAL A 67 4.52 2.02 5.54
CA VAL A 67 5.23 2.68 6.63
C VAL A 67 4.70 2.16 7.94
N VAL A 68 5.58 1.78 8.86
CA VAL A 68 5.16 1.25 10.15
C VAL A 68 5.84 2.00 11.30
N SER A 69 5.11 2.15 12.39
CA SER A 69 5.60 2.77 13.62
C SER A 69 5.44 1.81 14.78
N CYS A 70 6.51 1.58 15.55
CA CYS A 70 6.43 0.80 16.76
C CYS A 70 7.35 1.35 17.85
N ARG A 71 7.02 1.03 19.09
CA ARG A 71 7.89 1.39 20.21
C ARG A 71 9.17 0.54 20.22
N ARG A 72 9.09 -0.76 19.90
CA ARG A 72 10.22 -1.68 20.05
C ARG A 72 10.27 -2.78 19.01
N GLY A 73 9.29 -3.66 18.93
CA GLY A 73 9.35 -4.87 18.11
C GLY A 73 8.08 -5.08 17.27
N GLY A 74 8.17 -5.97 16.25
CA GLY A 74 7.06 -6.34 15.39
C GLY A 74 6.91 -5.50 14.12
N ALA A 75 7.78 -4.50 13.90
CA ALA A 75 7.70 -3.64 12.72
C ALA A 75 7.85 -4.44 11.41
N SER A 76 8.83 -5.33 11.31
CA SER A 76 9.06 -6.13 10.08
C SER A 76 7.86 -6.98 9.72
N ALA A 77 7.22 -7.65 10.70
CA ALA A 77 6.04 -8.46 10.44
C ALA A 77 4.84 -7.63 9.95
N ALA A 78 4.61 -6.46 10.54
CA ALA A 78 3.58 -5.53 10.11
C ALA A 78 3.87 -4.95 8.70
N PHE A 79 5.13 -4.61 8.44
CA PHE A 79 5.60 -4.13 7.14
C PHE A 79 5.37 -5.16 6.04
N ASP A 80 5.78 -6.42 6.27
CA ASP A 80 5.56 -7.51 5.33
C ASP A 80 4.08 -7.77 5.06
N GLN A 81 3.25 -7.69 6.10
CA GLN A 81 1.82 -7.86 5.98
C GLN A 81 1.19 -6.82 5.02
N ILE A 82 1.56 -5.55 5.15
CA ILE A 82 1.05 -4.48 4.30
C ILE A 82 1.55 -4.63 2.87
N ASN A 83 2.82 -4.95 2.65
CA ASN A 83 3.40 -5.09 1.31
C ASN A 83 2.76 -6.22 0.48
N LYS A 84 2.17 -7.23 1.10
CA LYS A 84 1.45 -8.30 0.39
C LYS A 84 0.26 -7.79 -0.41
N TYR A 85 -0.42 -6.74 0.06
CA TYR A 85 -1.51 -6.12 -0.71
C TYR A 85 -1.01 -5.49 -2.01
N PHE A 86 0.17 -4.88 -1.97
CA PHE A 86 0.74 -4.24 -3.14
C PHE A 86 1.21 -5.26 -4.16
N THR A 87 1.92 -6.27 -3.71
CA THR A 87 2.50 -7.30 -4.59
C THR A 87 1.43 -8.12 -5.29
N ILE A 88 0.38 -8.58 -4.59
CA ILE A 88 -0.73 -9.31 -5.23
C ILE A 88 -1.51 -8.44 -6.21
N ASN A 89 -1.47 -7.12 -6.03
CA ASN A 89 -2.20 -6.16 -6.87
C ASN A 89 -1.35 -5.56 -8.00
N CYS A 90 -0.18 -6.13 -8.28
CA CYS A 90 0.76 -5.65 -9.31
C CYS A 90 1.16 -4.18 -9.16
N MET A 91 1.37 -3.73 -7.94
CA MET A 91 1.85 -2.38 -7.65
C MET A 91 3.36 -2.39 -7.39
N PRO A 92 4.15 -1.52 -8.01
CA PRO A 92 5.56 -1.36 -7.67
C PRO A 92 5.72 -0.97 -6.21
N VAL A 93 6.47 -1.76 -5.44
CA VAL A 93 6.73 -1.46 -4.02
C VAL A 93 7.94 -0.53 -3.92
N VAL A 94 7.74 0.63 -3.32
CA VAL A 94 8.80 1.62 -3.14
C VAL A 94 9.52 1.38 -1.82
N GLY A 95 10.81 1.11 -1.94
CA GLY A 95 11.72 0.99 -0.81
C GLY A 95 12.41 2.30 -0.45
N SER A 96 13.11 2.28 0.67
CA SER A 96 14.07 3.30 1.08
C SER A 96 15.46 2.69 1.18
N GLN A 97 16.28 3.17 2.09
CA GLN A 97 17.61 2.60 2.40
C GLN A 97 17.55 1.52 3.50
N TYR A 98 16.40 1.34 4.12
CA TYR A 98 16.09 0.31 5.13
C TYR A 98 14.60 -0.04 5.03
N TRP A 99 14.08 -0.92 5.89
CA TRP A 99 12.63 -1.12 6.00
C TRP A 99 11.96 0.16 6.47
N ASN A 100 10.84 0.52 5.84
CA ASN A 100 10.17 1.80 6.10
C ASN A 100 9.49 1.81 7.47
N GLN A 101 10.27 1.99 8.50
CA GLN A 101 9.83 1.96 9.90
C GLN A 101 10.42 3.13 10.71
N VAL A 102 9.69 3.52 11.73
CA VAL A 102 10.11 4.48 12.74
C VAL A 102 9.83 3.96 14.14
N HIS A 103 10.61 4.39 15.11
CA HIS A 103 10.49 3.94 16.49
C HIS A 103 10.17 5.10 17.45
N GLY A 104 9.29 4.83 18.41
CA GLY A 104 8.90 5.75 19.46
C GLY A 104 7.63 5.29 20.16
N GLY A 105 7.51 5.58 21.44
CA GLY A 105 6.29 5.34 22.23
C GLY A 105 5.25 6.45 22.08
N LYS A 106 5.67 7.61 21.53
CA LYS A 106 4.84 8.78 21.25
C LYS A 106 5.48 9.62 20.15
N ALA A 107 4.73 10.56 19.58
CA ALA A 107 5.13 11.33 18.42
C ALA A 107 6.44 12.11 18.58
N GLU A 108 6.69 12.66 19.79
CA GLU A 108 7.90 13.41 20.10
C GLU A 108 9.15 12.53 20.09
N GLU A 109 9.01 11.26 20.49
CA GLU A 109 10.10 10.29 20.48
C GLU A 109 10.42 9.83 19.05
N VAL A 110 9.42 9.67 18.20
CA VAL A 110 9.63 9.33 16.78
C VAL A 110 10.49 10.36 16.07
N LYS A 111 10.35 11.65 16.41
CA LYS A 111 11.20 12.72 15.85
C LYS A 111 12.67 12.60 16.25
N GLN A 112 12.98 11.86 17.31
CA GLN A 112 14.35 11.59 17.80
C GLN A 112 14.94 10.32 17.18
N ASP A 113 14.16 9.52 16.47
CA ASP A 113 14.63 8.39 15.67
C ASP A 113 15.23 8.91 14.37
N GLU A 114 16.51 9.30 14.43
CA GLU A 114 17.21 9.93 13.30
C GLU A 114 17.31 8.99 12.11
N GLU A 115 17.55 7.68 12.34
CA GLU A 115 17.60 6.65 11.29
C GLU A 115 16.22 6.45 10.66
N GLY A 116 15.18 6.30 11.44
CA GLY A 116 13.81 6.18 10.95
C GLY A 116 13.38 7.42 10.16
N MET A 117 13.69 8.62 10.65
CA MET A 117 13.38 9.87 9.94
C MET A 117 14.20 10.02 8.64
N GLN A 118 15.43 9.56 8.60
CA GLN A 118 16.23 9.50 7.38
C GLN A 118 15.61 8.51 6.38
N THR A 119 15.20 7.34 6.84
CA THR A 119 14.49 6.32 6.06
C THR A 119 13.21 6.88 5.42
N MET A 120 12.42 7.65 6.19
CA MET A 120 11.20 8.28 5.67
C MET A 120 11.51 9.34 4.60
N ARG A 121 12.55 10.15 4.77
CA ARG A 121 12.96 11.12 3.74
C ARG A 121 13.43 10.43 2.46
N THR A 122 14.22 9.36 2.59
CA THR A 122 14.66 8.56 1.44
C THR A 122 13.48 7.91 0.73
N LEU A 123 12.51 7.36 1.47
CA LEU A 123 11.27 6.84 0.89
C LEU A 123 10.53 7.90 0.08
N GLY A 124 10.37 9.10 0.63
CA GLY A 124 9.70 10.21 -0.06
C GLY A 124 10.42 10.58 -1.37
N ASN A 125 11.74 10.68 -1.34
CA ASN A 125 12.55 10.96 -2.53
C ASN A 125 12.45 9.85 -3.58
N ASN A 126 12.50 8.58 -3.16
CA ASN A 126 12.38 7.44 -4.08
C ASN A 126 10.97 7.37 -4.70
N MET A 127 9.93 7.64 -3.93
CA MET A 127 8.56 7.72 -4.44
C MET A 127 8.43 8.84 -5.48
N ALA A 128 8.92 10.04 -5.18
CA ALA A 128 8.88 11.16 -6.10
C ALA A 128 9.65 10.89 -7.40
N TRP A 129 10.84 10.30 -7.28
CA TRP A 129 11.64 9.89 -8.44
C TRP A 129 10.90 8.86 -9.31
N LEU A 130 10.33 7.81 -8.71
CA LEU A 130 9.61 6.78 -9.46
C LEU A 130 8.37 7.34 -10.15
N LEU A 131 7.60 8.20 -9.48
CA LEU A 131 6.45 8.87 -10.08
C LEU A 131 6.86 9.72 -11.28
N SER A 132 7.97 10.47 -11.17
CA SER A 132 8.52 11.26 -12.28
C SER A 132 8.96 10.38 -13.46
N CYS A 133 9.58 9.23 -13.19
CA CYS A 133 9.94 8.25 -14.21
C CYS A 133 8.72 7.68 -14.93
N ILE A 134 7.66 7.35 -14.19
CA ILE A 134 6.41 6.84 -14.75
C ILE A 134 5.77 7.89 -15.65
N GLU A 135 5.72 9.13 -15.21
CA GLU A 135 5.14 10.23 -16.01
C GLU A 135 5.93 10.47 -17.29
N ALA A 136 7.27 10.58 -17.20
CA ALA A 136 8.12 10.70 -18.36
C ALA A 136 8.00 9.49 -19.32
N GLY A 137 7.75 8.29 -18.79
CA GLY A 137 7.44 7.11 -19.58
C GLY A 137 6.12 7.24 -20.35
N LYS A 138 5.08 7.71 -19.68
CA LYS A 138 3.75 7.93 -20.31
C LYS A 138 3.84 8.96 -21.45
N GLU A 139 4.55 10.07 -21.24
CA GLU A 139 4.79 11.09 -22.28
C GLU A 139 5.47 10.52 -23.52
N LYS A 140 6.28 9.48 -23.37
CA LYS A 140 6.96 8.74 -24.47
C LYS A 140 6.14 7.57 -25.01
N GLY A 141 4.88 7.39 -24.57
CA GLY A 141 4.02 6.30 -25.00
C GLY A 141 4.31 4.94 -24.37
N ILE A 142 5.10 4.89 -23.29
CA ILE A 142 5.36 3.66 -22.53
C ILE A 142 4.18 3.41 -21.58
N ALA A 143 3.34 2.43 -21.93
CA ALA A 143 2.22 2.02 -21.09
C ALA A 143 2.63 0.95 -20.09
N PHE A 144 1.90 0.87 -18.98
CA PHE A 144 2.00 -0.28 -18.06
C PHE A 144 1.55 -1.55 -18.81
N PRO A 145 2.26 -2.69 -18.67
CA PRO A 145 1.92 -3.92 -19.38
C PRO A 145 0.50 -4.41 -19.13
N GLU A 146 -0.18 -4.87 -20.19
CA GLU A 146 -1.46 -5.54 -20.02
C GLU A 146 -1.30 -6.83 -19.23
N ARG A 147 -2.26 -7.10 -18.38
CA ARG A 147 -2.30 -8.35 -17.59
C ARG A 147 -2.97 -9.44 -18.39
N GLU A 148 -2.37 -10.61 -18.36
CA GLU A 148 -3.02 -11.81 -18.89
C GLU A 148 -4.33 -12.13 -18.15
N PRO A 149 -5.28 -12.81 -18.80
CA PRO A 149 -6.45 -13.35 -18.13
C PRO A 149 -6.06 -14.23 -16.95
N VAL A 150 -6.71 -14.02 -15.79
CA VAL A 150 -6.37 -14.74 -14.56
C VAL A 150 -6.71 -16.22 -14.68
N ILE A 151 -5.70 -17.07 -14.64
CA ILE A 151 -5.87 -18.52 -14.49
C ILE A 151 -5.97 -18.82 -13.00
N ARG A 152 -7.06 -19.45 -12.60
CA ARG A 152 -7.29 -19.86 -11.21
C ARG A 152 -7.17 -21.35 -11.07
N THR A 153 -6.26 -21.80 -10.21
CA THR A 153 -6.17 -23.21 -9.83
C THR A 153 -6.99 -23.44 -8.56
N ASN A 154 -7.68 -24.56 -8.50
CA ASN A 154 -8.37 -25.03 -7.32
C ASN A 154 -7.78 -26.40 -6.94
N TYR A 155 -7.18 -26.49 -5.76
CA TYR A 155 -6.56 -27.73 -5.25
C TYR A 155 -7.59 -28.72 -4.69
N ILE A 156 -8.87 -28.36 -4.63
CA ILE A 156 -9.96 -29.26 -4.28
C ILE A 156 -10.40 -29.96 -5.58
N ARG A 157 -10.25 -31.28 -5.58
CA ARG A 157 -10.64 -32.16 -6.70
C ARG A 157 -11.89 -32.92 -6.35
#